data_49f3916916f0a8fa40a2a76bac55bfba
#
_entry.id   49f3916916f0a8fa40a2a76bac55bfba
#
_cell.length_a   1.000
_cell.length_b   1.000
_cell.length_c   1.000
_cell.angle_alpha   90.00
_cell.angle_beta   90.00
_cell.angle_gamma   90.00
#
_symmetry.space_group_name_H-M   'P 1'
#
loop_
_entity.id
_entity.type
_entity.pdbx_description
1 polymer ?
#
loop_
_entity_poly.entity_id
_entity_poly.type
_entity_poly.pdbx_seq_one_letter_code
_entity_poly.pdbx_strand_id
1 'polypeptide(L)'
;KLLKVEEGEFTEDIKQISYDQIPLLDRDSASILGNRKMGSLVDMASQFEVSELYSQINYKGEPVRVTPLRYADTIKWLAKEGIPAYIKIDMATQDTELVRLSEGMKYTPYDHFHRNLKRHLRFRYPTYIFDDISFEIDEEGTPYWICSVADYKIGLFGGKTIGRVVLCNAVTGECTDYAVKDVPSWVDRVYSADLLVQLYDYYGSLKHGFINSVLGQKDCLTTTNGYNYLAMNDDVWVYTGVTSITSDQSNVGFVLMNERTMETKYYQVEGAIEDSAMSSAEGKVQNLGYTATFPLLLNITNEPTYFIALKDDSGLVKMYAMVNVQKYQIVATGDSVSECEKNYMELMKQNGVNAETKESDSVKKATGTIAKITDAVVEGNTHQYILLENDSDIYDVSVVDYLDIVRYGVGDT
;
A
#
# COMPACT_ATOMS: atom_id res chain seq x y z
N LYS A 1 -19.54 10.13 -20.43
CA LYS A 1 -19.20 9.31 -19.26
C LYS A 1 -17.80 9.69 -18.79
N LEU A 2 -17.64 9.96 -17.50
CA LEU A 2 -16.33 10.28 -16.90
C LEU A 2 -15.49 9.03 -16.66
N LEU A 3 -16.13 7.89 -16.40
CA LEU A 3 -15.47 6.63 -16.08
C LEU A 3 -15.97 5.52 -17.03
N LYS A 4 -15.02 4.70 -17.50
CA LYS A 4 -15.29 3.44 -18.19
C LYS A 4 -14.93 2.29 -17.25
N VAL A 5 -15.85 1.40 -17.00
CA VAL A 5 -15.67 0.24 -16.14
C VAL A 5 -15.68 -1.02 -17.01
N GLU A 6 -14.64 -1.84 -16.86
CA GLU A 6 -14.51 -3.14 -17.54
C GLU A 6 -14.74 -4.25 -16.51
N GLU A 7 -15.31 -5.36 -16.93
CA GLU A 7 -15.42 -6.55 -16.09
C GLU A 7 -14.12 -7.36 -16.19
N GLY A 8 -13.64 -7.87 -15.06
CA GLY A 8 -12.45 -8.70 -14.96
C GLY A 8 -12.72 -9.99 -14.19
N GLU A 9 -11.81 -10.93 -14.31
CA GLU A 9 -11.79 -12.17 -13.54
C GLU A 9 -10.76 -12.06 -12.40
N PHE A 10 -11.23 -12.17 -11.16
CA PHE A 10 -10.39 -11.94 -9.98
C PHE A 10 -9.13 -12.80 -9.97
N THR A 11 -9.26 -14.09 -10.25
CA THR A 11 -8.15 -15.05 -10.20
C THR A 11 -7.16 -14.94 -11.36
N GLU A 12 -7.56 -14.30 -12.45
CA GLU A 12 -6.70 -14.05 -13.60
C GLU A 12 -5.88 -12.76 -13.43
N ASP A 13 -6.54 -11.70 -12.98
CA ASP A 13 -5.95 -10.38 -12.88
C ASP A 13 -5.14 -10.20 -11.58
N ILE A 14 -5.66 -10.71 -10.45
CA ILE A 14 -5.02 -10.59 -9.14
C ILE A 14 -4.27 -11.88 -8.84
N LYS A 15 -2.95 -11.83 -8.99
CA LYS A 15 -2.07 -12.98 -8.81
C LYS A 15 -2.05 -13.47 -7.36
N GLN A 16 -1.87 -14.78 -7.20
CA GLN A 16 -1.62 -15.36 -5.88
C GLN A 16 -0.34 -14.76 -5.29
N ILE A 17 -0.40 -14.49 -3.98
CA ILE A 17 0.71 -13.91 -3.22
C ILE A 17 1.08 -14.86 -2.08
N SER A 18 2.37 -14.96 -1.76
CA SER A 18 2.88 -15.66 -0.59
C SER A 18 3.02 -14.70 0.59
N TYR A 19 3.04 -15.25 1.81
CA TYR A 19 3.04 -14.49 3.05
C TYR A 19 4.16 -13.45 3.17
N ASP A 20 5.34 -13.74 2.63
CA ASP A 20 6.52 -12.87 2.66
C ASP A 20 6.48 -11.71 1.67
N GLN A 21 5.52 -11.72 0.74
CA GLN A 21 5.30 -10.66 -0.26
C GLN A 21 4.11 -9.76 0.09
N ILE A 22 3.37 -10.05 1.16
CA ILE A 22 2.20 -9.25 1.55
C ILE A 22 2.67 -7.86 2.04
N PRO A 23 2.15 -6.77 1.47
CA PRO A 23 2.43 -5.43 1.95
C PRO A 23 1.81 -5.23 3.34
N LEU A 24 2.63 -5.17 4.39
CA LEU A 24 2.17 -5.12 5.78
C LEU A 24 1.94 -3.70 6.30
N LEU A 25 2.48 -2.70 5.60
CA LEU A 25 2.68 -1.38 6.15
C LEU A 25 1.54 -0.43 5.77
N ASP A 26 0.68 -0.13 6.73
CA ASP A 26 -0.23 1.00 6.62
C ASP A 26 0.49 2.34 6.86
N ARG A 27 -0.21 3.45 6.63
CA ARG A 27 0.35 4.80 6.77
C ARG A 27 0.81 5.10 8.19
N ASP A 28 0.07 4.66 9.20
CA ASP A 28 0.38 4.94 10.61
C ASP A 28 1.60 4.15 11.06
N SER A 29 1.69 2.89 10.67
CA SER A 29 2.87 2.04 10.93
C SER A 29 4.11 2.57 10.21
N ALA A 30 3.97 3.08 8.97
CA ALA A 30 5.03 3.75 8.25
C ALA A 30 5.53 4.99 9.00
N SER A 31 4.63 5.80 9.55
CA SER A 31 4.97 6.97 10.35
C SER A 31 5.80 6.59 11.58
N ILE A 32 5.42 5.53 12.28
CA ILE A 32 6.15 5.04 13.45
C ILE A 32 7.58 4.60 13.06
N LEU A 33 7.72 3.82 11.99
CA LEU A 33 9.02 3.34 11.50
C LEU A 33 9.90 4.49 11.04
N GLY A 34 9.36 5.44 10.27
CA GLY A 34 10.07 6.62 9.81
C GLY A 34 10.59 7.49 10.97
N ASN A 35 9.74 7.75 11.97
CA ASN A 35 10.11 8.51 13.15
C ASN A 35 11.17 7.79 13.99
N ARG A 36 11.08 6.47 14.13
CA ARG A 36 12.09 5.65 14.82
C ARG A 36 13.43 5.72 14.09
N LYS A 37 13.42 5.58 12.77
CA LYS A 37 14.64 5.71 11.94
C LYS A 37 15.27 7.08 12.13
N MET A 38 14.47 8.14 12.07
CA MET A 38 14.94 9.51 12.25
C MET A 38 15.53 9.74 13.64
N GLY A 39 14.89 9.23 14.70
CA GLY A 39 15.38 9.32 16.08
C GLY A 39 16.73 8.66 16.31
N SER A 40 17.10 7.67 15.48
CA SER A 40 18.43 7.02 15.53
C SER A 40 19.55 7.85 14.90
N LEU A 41 19.24 8.96 14.20
CA LEU A 41 20.19 9.77 13.43
C LEU A 41 20.37 11.14 14.08
N VAL A 42 21.32 11.22 15.01
CA VAL A 42 21.57 12.42 15.84
C VAL A 42 21.87 13.68 15.02
N ASP A 43 22.58 13.54 13.90
CA ASP A 43 22.93 14.64 12.98
C ASP A 43 21.71 15.25 12.26
N MET A 44 20.66 14.46 12.08
CA MET A 44 19.46 14.83 11.34
C MET A 44 18.28 15.19 12.27
N ALA A 45 18.08 14.42 13.32
CA ALA A 45 16.92 14.53 14.22
C ALA A 45 16.80 15.89 14.92
N SER A 46 17.92 16.60 15.12
CA SER A 46 17.89 17.94 15.70
C SER A 46 17.47 19.04 14.72
N GLN A 47 17.43 18.76 13.42
CA GLN A 47 17.23 19.77 12.37
C GLN A 47 16.01 19.49 11.48
N PHE A 48 15.65 18.22 11.34
CA PHE A 48 14.58 17.76 10.46
C PHE A 48 13.65 16.81 11.20
N GLU A 49 12.43 16.77 10.75
CA GLU A 49 11.40 15.82 11.16
C GLU A 49 10.89 15.06 9.93
N VAL A 50 10.33 13.88 10.15
CA VAL A 50 9.68 13.12 9.07
C VAL A 50 8.35 13.79 8.73
N SER A 51 8.10 14.01 7.46
CA SER A 51 6.81 14.49 6.98
C SER A 51 5.74 13.39 7.07
N GLU A 52 4.50 13.80 7.20
CA GLU A 52 3.33 12.90 7.14
C GLU A 52 2.82 12.67 5.70
N LEU A 53 3.50 13.25 4.71
CA LEU A 53 3.15 13.11 3.28
C LEU A 53 3.70 11.79 2.71
N TYR A 54 3.24 10.67 3.26
CA TYR A 54 3.57 9.37 2.74
C TYR A 54 2.80 9.06 1.46
N SER A 55 3.53 8.65 0.43
CA SER A 55 2.95 8.06 -0.78
C SER A 55 3.31 6.58 -0.85
N GLN A 56 2.35 5.77 -1.30
CA GLN A 56 2.62 4.40 -1.71
C GLN A 56 2.91 4.41 -3.21
N ILE A 57 4.03 3.83 -3.57
CA ILE A 57 4.50 3.75 -4.97
C ILE A 57 4.95 2.33 -5.30
N ASN A 58 5.02 2.01 -6.57
CA ASN A 58 5.70 0.84 -7.08
C ASN A 58 7.11 1.25 -7.54
N TYR A 59 8.12 0.95 -6.73
CA TYR A 59 9.51 1.27 -7.03
C TYR A 59 10.25 0.01 -7.45
N LYS A 60 10.63 -0.06 -8.74
CA LYS A 60 11.33 -1.23 -9.33
C LYS A 60 10.59 -2.56 -9.11
N GLY A 61 9.27 -2.53 -9.20
CA GLY A 61 8.43 -3.71 -9.05
C GLY A 61 8.05 -4.07 -7.61
N GLU A 62 8.51 -3.28 -6.61
CA GLU A 62 8.21 -3.53 -5.20
C GLU A 62 7.34 -2.43 -4.58
N PRO A 63 6.38 -2.79 -3.71
CA PRO A 63 5.56 -1.81 -3.03
C PRO A 63 6.37 -1.09 -1.95
N VAL A 64 6.50 0.22 -2.10
CA VAL A 64 7.32 1.07 -1.24
C VAL A 64 6.51 2.27 -0.76
N ARG A 65 6.73 2.70 0.48
CA ARG A 65 6.28 4.01 0.96
C ARG A 65 7.43 4.98 1.01
N VAL A 66 7.18 6.18 0.49
CA VAL A 66 8.16 7.27 0.51
C VAL A 66 7.56 8.51 1.16
N THR A 67 8.40 9.25 1.87
CA THR A 67 8.03 10.55 2.43
C THR A 67 9.24 11.46 2.51
N PRO A 68 9.10 12.77 2.25
CA PRO A 68 10.19 13.72 2.46
C PRO A 68 10.41 13.99 3.96
N LEU A 69 11.52 14.60 4.29
CA LEU A 69 11.67 15.27 5.56
C LEU A 69 11.06 16.68 5.50
N ARG A 70 10.91 17.31 6.66
CA ARG A 70 10.57 18.73 6.80
C ARG A 70 11.52 19.39 7.78
N TYR A 71 11.66 20.70 7.71
CA TYR A 71 12.45 21.45 8.71
C TYR A 71 11.75 21.39 10.07
N ALA A 72 12.50 21.18 11.13
CA ALA A 72 11.97 21.13 12.49
C ALA A 72 11.41 22.51 12.94
N ASP A 73 12.01 23.58 12.44
CA ASP A 73 11.53 24.96 12.67
C ASP A 73 12.03 25.94 11.60
N THR A 74 11.52 27.17 11.61
CA THR A 74 11.84 28.22 10.64
C THR A 74 13.30 28.69 10.72
N ILE A 75 13.92 28.65 11.89
CA ILE A 75 15.33 29.06 12.06
C ILE A 75 16.23 28.05 11.34
N LYS A 76 15.89 26.78 11.44
CA LYS A 76 16.62 25.71 10.75
C LYS A 76 16.47 25.78 9.25
N TRP A 77 15.28 26.16 8.77
CA TRP A 77 15.10 26.45 7.35
C TRP A 77 16.02 27.57 6.85
N LEU A 78 16.17 28.67 7.62
CA LEU A 78 17.06 29.78 7.27
C LEU A 78 18.55 29.37 7.19
N ALA A 79 18.93 28.39 8.02
CA ALA A 79 20.32 27.92 8.13
C ALA A 79 20.69 26.85 7.08
N LYS A 80 19.72 26.35 6.26
CA LYS A 80 19.93 25.23 5.36
C LYS A 80 19.56 25.57 3.92
N GLU A 81 20.30 24.98 2.98
CA GLU A 81 20.05 25.19 1.54
C GLU A 81 19.04 24.19 0.93
N GLY A 82 18.47 23.31 1.73
CA GLY A 82 17.48 22.32 1.28
C GLY A 82 17.35 21.15 2.24
N ILE A 83 16.39 20.30 1.97
CA ILE A 83 16.13 19.07 2.73
C ILE A 83 17.00 17.95 2.16
N PRO A 84 17.97 17.40 2.94
CA PRO A 84 19.05 16.58 2.40
C PRO A 84 18.70 15.12 2.16
N ALA A 85 17.48 14.68 2.52
CA ALA A 85 17.11 13.27 2.45
C ALA A 85 15.60 13.07 2.42
N TYR A 86 15.19 11.85 2.08
CA TYR A 86 13.83 11.35 2.27
C TYR A 86 13.86 9.96 2.90
N ILE A 87 12.72 9.51 3.43
CA ILE A 87 12.54 8.16 3.96
C ILE A 87 11.91 7.28 2.89
N LYS A 88 12.46 6.08 2.72
CA LYS A 88 11.92 5.00 1.90
C LYS A 88 11.73 3.76 2.77
N ILE A 89 10.56 3.14 2.70
CA ILE A 89 10.21 1.96 3.50
C ILE A 89 9.68 0.88 2.57
N ASP A 90 10.31 -0.27 2.55
CA ASP A 90 9.78 -1.48 1.92
C ASP A 90 8.54 -1.95 2.68
N MET A 91 7.42 -2.14 1.97
CA MET A 91 6.15 -2.45 2.63
C MET A 91 6.03 -3.91 3.07
N ALA A 92 6.74 -4.82 2.45
CA ALA A 92 6.72 -6.24 2.80
C ALA A 92 7.69 -6.54 3.94
N THR A 93 8.94 -6.07 3.84
CA THR A 93 9.99 -6.31 4.83
C THR A 93 9.99 -5.31 5.99
N GLN A 94 9.34 -4.14 5.80
CA GLN A 94 9.37 -2.98 6.71
C GLN A 94 10.77 -2.33 6.86
N ASP A 95 11.69 -2.68 5.97
CA ASP A 95 13.02 -2.13 5.98
C ASP A 95 12.98 -0.62 5.70
N THR A 96 13.56 0.17 6.59
CA THR A 96 13.44 1.63 6.59
C THR A 96 14.79 2.27 6.30
N GLU A 97 14.87 2.96 5.17
CA GLU A 97 16.06 3.62 4.69
C GLU A 97 15.92 5.15 4.72
N LEU A 98 16.95 5.86 5.21
CA LEU A 98 17.12 7.29 4.96
C LEU A 98 17.99 7.45 3.70
N VAL A 99 17.37 7.84 2.61
CA VAL A 99 18.07 8.10 1.34
C VAL A 99 18.61 9.51 1.34
N ARG A 100 19.95 9.65 1.40
CA ARG A 100 20.63 10.94 1.36
C ARG A 100 20.83 11.38 -0.09
N LEU A 101 20.51 12.63 -0.35
CA LEU A 101 20.65 13.26 -1.67
C LEU A 101 22.01 13.96 -1.76
N SER A 102 22.61 13.95 -2.94
CA SER A 102 23.83 14.70 -3.22
C SER A 102 23.58 16.21 -3.16
N GLU A 103 22.43 16.66 -3.64
CA GLU A 103 21.89 18.01 -3.46
C GLU A 103 20.53 17.91 -2.77
N GLY A 104 20.29 18.78 -1.78
CA GLY A 104 19.05 18.80 -1.02
C GLY A 104 17.85 19.28 -1.84
N MET A 105 16.64 18.82 -1.45
CA MET A 105 15.39 19.33 -2.02
C MET A 105 15.20 20.79 -1.61
N LYS A 106 15.06 21.67 -2.59
CA LYS A 106 14.92 23.14 -2.42
C LYS A 106 13.49 23.62 -2.66
N TYR A 107 12.67 22.83 -3.34
CA TYR A 107 11.30 23.15 -3.68
C TYR A 107 10.34 22.18 -3.02
N THR A 108 9.84 22.57 -1.85
CA THR A 108 8.95 21.73 -1.05
C THR A 108 7.77 22.56 -0.50
N PRO A 109 6.70 21.92 -0.04
CA PRO A 109 5.62 22.63 0.67
C PRO A 109 6.10 23.30 1.98
N TYR A 110 7.25 22.87 2.52
CA TYR A 110 7.83 23.32 3.77
C TYR A 110 8.83 24.47 3.59
N ASP A 111 9.21 24.77 2.36
CA ASP A 111 10.04 25.92 2.03
C ASP A 111 9.24 27.22 2.04
N HIS A 112 9.94 28.34 2.08
CA HIS A 112 9.37 29.67 2.12
C HIS A 112 9.73 30.48 0.85
N PHE A 113 8.99 31.59 0.65
CA PHE A 113 9.21 32.53 -0.45
C PHE A 113 9.17 31.85 -1.84
N HIS A 114 10.20 32.05 -2.66
CA HIS A 114 10.27 31.54 -4.03
C HIS A 114 10.48 30.02 -4.11
N ARG A 115 10.96 29.37 -3.02
CA ARG A 115 11.14 27.91 -2.91
C ARG A 115 9.90 27.18 -2.41
N ASN A 116 8.91 27.89 -1.89
CA ASN A 116 7.64 27.24 -1.55
C ASN A 116 6.99 26.64 -2.79
N LEU A 117 6.76 25.35 -2.81
CA LEU A 117 6.27 24.60 -3.96
C LEU A 117 4.97 25.17 -4.53
N LYS A 118 3.98 25.45 -3.68
CA LYS A 118 2.68 25.97 -4.13
C LYS A 118 2.83 27.33 -4.80
N ARG A 119 3.69 28.19 -4.24
CA ARG A 119 4.00 29.50 -4.82
C ARG A 119 4.75 29.36 -6.14
N HIS A 120 5.75 28.46 -6.21
CA HIS A 120 6.51 28.17 -7.41
C HIS A 120 5.61 27.71 -8.57
N LEU A 121 4.71 26.76 -8.28
CA LEU A 121 3.71 26.28 -9.25
C LEU A 121 2.75 27.39 -9.68
N ARG A 122 2.27 28.22 -8.75
CA ARG A 122 1.34 29.32 -9.06
C ARG A 122 1.95 30.35 -10.01
N PHE A 123 3.23 30.66 -9.88
CA PHE A 123 3.90 31.58 -10.79
C PHE A 123 4.15 31.00 -12.19
N ARG A 124 4.40 29.69 -12.27
CA ARG A 124 4.62 29.02 -13.56
C ARG A 124 3.33 28.67 -14.29
N TYR A 125 2.30 28.32 -13.55
CA TYR A 125 1.01 27.85 -14.06
C TYR A 125 -0.14 28.62 -13.40
N PRO A 126 -0.30 29.91 -13.66
CA PRO A 126 -1.24 30.78 -12.94
C PRO A 126 -2.71 30.40 -13.14
N THR A 127 -3.03 29.72 -14.24
CA THR A 127 -4.40 29.28 -14.58
C THR A 127 -4.74 27.88 -14.13
N TYR A 128 -3.76 27.10 -13.64
CA TYR A 128 -3.99 25.73 -13.22
C TYR A 128 -4.58 25.67 -11.82
N ILE A 129 -5.53 24.77 -11.64
CA ILE A 129 -6.11 24.41 -10.33
C ILE A 129 -5.52 23.07 -9.94
N PHE A 130 -4.52 23.09 -9.06
CA PHE A 130 -3.93 21.88 -8.55
C PHE A 130 -4.86 21.22 -7.53
N ASP A 131 -5.21 19.96 -7.77
CA ASP A 131 -6.13 19.17 -6.96
C ASP A 131 -5.39 18.41 -5.85
N ASP A 132 -4.40 17.62 -6.24
CA ASP A 132 -3.58 16.83 -5.33
C ASP A 132 -2.10 17.06 -5.62
N ILE A 133 -1.27 16.98 -4.58
CA ILE A 133 0.19 17.07 -4.69
C ILE A 133 0.76 15.96 -3.83
N SER A 134 1.38 14.97 -4.47
CA SER A 134 2.02 13.84 -3.82
C SER A 134 3.53 13.83 -4.02
N PHE A 135 4.24 13.18 -3.10
CA PHE A 135 5.68 13.00 -3.15
C PHE A 135 6.01 11.62 -3.70
N GLU A 136 6.79 11.55 -4.77
CA GLU A 136 7.26 10.30 -5.35
C GLU A 136 8.74 10.38 -5.74
N ILE A 137 9.31 9.26 -6.11
CA ILE A 137 10.68 9.18 -6.63
C ILE A 137 10.66 8.44 -7.98
N ASP A 138 11.52 8.86 -8.90
CA ASP A 138 11.72 8.13 -10.16
C ASP A 138 12.56 6.85 -9.94
N GLU A 139 12.80 6.09 -10.99
CA GLU A 139 13.57 4.83 -10.93
C GLU A 139 15.04 5.01 -10.50
N GLU A 140 15.57 6.21 -10.62
CA GLU A 140 16.90 6.61 -10.15
C GLU A 140 16.91 7.10 -8.70
N GLY A 141 15.74 7.24 -8.08
CA GLY A 141 15.56 7.75 -6.72
C GLY A 141 15.55 9.27 -6.63
N THR A 142 15.37 9.97 -7.75
CA THR A 142 15.24 11.44 -7.77
C THR A 142 13.86 11.85 -7.24
N PRO A 143 13.78 12.77 -6.27
CA PRO A 143 12.49 13.15 -5.68
C PRO A 143 11.73 14.15 -6.57
N TYR A 144 10.43 13.89 -6.73
CA TYR A 144 9.49 14.71 -7.46
C TYR A 144 8.22 15.00 -6.66
N TRP A 145 7.61 16.11 -6.98
CA TRP A 145 6.23 16.43 -6.63
C TRP A 145 5.33 16.18 -7.83
N ILE A 146 4.37 15.29 -7.66
CA ILE A 146 3.36 14.97 -8.66
C ILE A 146 2.17 15.88 -8.39
N CYS A 147 1.94 16.85 -9.28
CA CYS A 147 0.98 17.92 -9.09
C CYS A 147 -0.17 17.75 -10.09
N SER A 148 -1.25 17.12 -9.66
CA SER A 148 -2.42 16.84 -10.49
C SER A 148 -3.26 18.10 -10.71
N VAL A 149 -3.63 18.37 -11.95
CA VAL A 149 -4.41 19.55 -12.36
C VAL A 149 -5.85 19.15 -12.61
N ALA A 150 -6.76 19.74 -11.85
CA ALA A 150 -8.18 19.49 -11.96
C ALA A 150 -8.72 19.95 -13.33
N ASP A 151 -9.60 19.12 -13.90
CA ASP A 151 -10.41 19.44 -15.07
C ASP A 151 -11.90 19.19 -14.76
N TYR A 152 -12.78 20.03 -15.24
CA TYR A 152 -14.22 19.96 -14.97
C TYR A 152 -14.98 19.72 -16.27
N LYS A 153 -15.54 18.52 -16.43
CA LYS A 153 -16.18 18.10 -17.68
C LYS A 153 -17.63 18.58 -17.84
N ILE A 154 -18.26 19.00 -16.75
CA ILE A 154 -19.69 19.41 -16.73
C ILE A 154 -19.83 20.91 -16.41
N GLY A 155 -18.76 21.67 -16.53
CA GLY A 155 -18.74 23.10 -16.25
C GLY A 155 -19.18 23.42 -14.81
N LEU A 156 -20.19 24.27 -14.62
CA LEU A 156 -20.68 24.67 -13.30
C LEU A 156 -21.33 23.52 -12.50
N PHE A 157 -21.67 22.40 -13.14
CA PHE A 157 -22.29 21.25 -12.50
C PHE A 157 -21.28 20.23 -11.94
N GLY A 158 -19.98 20.49 -12.07
CA GLY A 158 -18.92 19.64 -11.55
C GLY A 158 -18.39 18.63 -12.55
N GLY A 159 -18.30 17.36 -12.16
CA GLY A 159 -17.67 16.32 -12.98
C GLY A 159 -16.15 16.50 -12.98
N LYS A 160 -15.57 16.70 -11.79
CA LYS A 160 -14.14 16.83 -11.59
C LYS A 160 -13.40 15.58 -12.04
N THR A 161 -12.31 15.77 -12.76
CA THR A 161 -11.33 14.74 -13.12
C THR A 161 -9.95 15.40 -13.18
N ILE A 162 -8.94 14.65 -13.58
CA ILE A 162 -7.60 15.20 -13.83
C ILE A 162 -7.39 15.33 -15.34
N GLY A 163 -6.96 16.50 -15.75
CA GLY A 163 -6.70 16.80 -17.16
C GLY A 163 -5.23 16.78 -17.53
N ARG A 164 -4.39 17.20 -16.61
CA ARG A 164 -2.94 17.32 -16.79
C ARG A 164 -2.21 17.00 -15.49
N VAL A 165 -0.91 16.77 -15.58
CA VAL A 165 -0.03 16.55 -14.44
C VAL A 165 1.25 17.36 -14.63
N VAL A 166 1.64 18.12 -13.63
CA VAL A 166 2.93 18.79 -13.58
C VAL A 166 3.85 18.01 -12.66
N LEU A 167 4.97 17.53 -13.20
CA LEU A 167 6.05 16.93 -12.42
C LEU A 167 7.06 18.02 -12.06
N CYS A 168 7.23 18.26 -10.77
CA CYS A 168 8.20 19.24 -10.28
C CYS A 168 9.35 18.53 -9.57
N ASN A 169 10.56 18.62 -10.13
CA ASN A 169 11.76 18.10 -9.48
C ASN A 169 11.99 18.84 -8.15
N ALA A 170 12.01 18.12 -7.04
CA ALA A 170 12.07 18.72 -5.71
C ALA A 170 13.44 19.39 -5.43
N VAL A 171 14.49 18.98 -6.14
CA VAL A 171 15.86 19.52 -5.98
C VAL A 171 16.02 20.81 -6.82
N THR A 172 15.73 20.73 -8.11
CA THR A 172 16.01 21.81 -9.08
C THR A 172 14.86 22.80 -9.26
N GLY A 173 13.62 22.39 -8.95
CA GLY A 173 12.41 23.15 -9.23
C GLY A 173 12.01 23.16 -10.71
N GLU A 174 12.64 22.34 -11.53
CA GLU A 174 12.23 22.17 -12.92
C GLU A 174 10.85 21.50 -12.94
N CYS A 175 9.93 22.08 -13.71
CA CYS A 175 8.58 21.59 -13.85
C CYS A 175 8.32 21.21 -15.30
N THR A 176 7.80 19.99 -15.50
CA THR A 176 7.38 19.49 -16.81
C THR A 176 5.88 19.17 -16.76
N ASP A 177 5.15 19.68 -17.75
CA ASP A 177 3.69 19.55 -17.85
C ASP A 177 3.32 18.47 -18.86
N TYR A 178 2.55 17.48 -18.41
CA TYR A 178 2.12 16.34 -19.21
C TYR A 178 0.60 16.29 -19.37
N ALA A 179 0.14 15.89 -20.55
CA ALA A 179 -1.20 15.31 -20.64
C ALA A 179 -1.23 13.97 -19.87
N VAL A 180 -2.34 13.62 -19.25
CA VAL A 180 -2.43 12.41 -18.41
C VAL A 180 -1.94 11.14 -19.13
N LYS A 181 -2.28 10.99 -20.43
CA LYS A 181 -1.85 9.84 -21.25
C LYS A 181 -0.35 9.74 -21.50
N ASP A 182 0.38 10.85 -21.32
CA ASP A 182 1.82 10.98 -21.63
C ASP A 182 2.67 11.00 -20.34
N VAL A 183 2.05 10.81 -19.18
CA VAL A 183 2.73 10.76 -17.88
C VAL A 183 3.67 9.55 -17.85
N PRO A 184 4.93 9.72 -17.40
CA PRO A 184 5.88 8.61 -17.27
C PRO A 184 5.35 7.45 -16.43
N SER A 185 5.72 6.23 -16.78
CA SER A 185 5.22 5.01 -16.14
C SER A 185 5.63 4.83 -14.68
N TRP A 186 6.69 5.51 -14.24
CA TRP A 186 7.13 5.48 -12.84
C TRP A 186 6.26 6.34 -11.91
N VAL A 187 5.41 7.21 -12.46
CA VAL A 187 4.45 8.00 -11.67
C VAL A 187 3.27 7.12 -11.32
N ASP A 188 2.99 6.98 -10.05
CA ASP A 188 1.90 6.14 -9.59
C ASP A 188 0.60 6.92 -9.32
N ARG A 189 0.70 8.11 -8.73
CA ARG A 189 -0.46 8.86 -8.25
C ARG A 189 -0.77 10.10 -9.08
N VAL A 190 -1.57 9.92 -10.11
CA VAL A 190 -2.20 11.00 -10.91
C VAL A 190 -3.58 11.33 -10.37
N TYR A 191 -4.36 10.31 -10.02
CA TYR A 191 -5.69 10.43 -9.44
C TYR A 191 -5.65 10.03 -7.98
N SER A 192 -6.18 10.86 -7.09
CA SER A 192 -6.32 10.47 -5.69
C SER A 192 -7.37 9.36 -5.53
N ALA A 193 -7.21 8.53 -4.51
CA ALA A 193 -8.18 7.47 -4.20
C ALA A 193 -9.59 8.01 -3.99
N ASP A 194 -9.72 9.13 -3.27
CA ASP A 194 -11.01 9.77 -3.02
C ASP A 194 -11.70 10.22 -4.32
N LEU A 195 -10.93 10.75 -5.27
CA LEU A 195 -11.47 11.14 -6.57
C LEU A 195 -11.93 9.92 -7.37
N LEU A 196 -11.15 8.84 -7.39
CA LEU A 196 -11.50 7.62 -8.11
C LEU A 196 -12.77 6.97 -7.53
N VAL A 197 -12.85 6.87 -6.20
CA VAL A 197 -14.04 6.36 -5.50
C VAL A 197 -15.26 7.22 -5.84
N GLN A 198 -15.15 8.53 -5.79
CA GLN A 198 -16.24 9.44 -6.15
C GLN A 198 -16.69 9.27 -7.61
N LEU A 199 -15.73 9.09 -8.53
CA LEU A 199 -16.05 8.86 -9.95
C LEU A 199 -16.79 7.52 -10.15
N TYR A 200 -16.41 6.49 -9.40
CA TYR A 200 -17.10 5.21 -9.45
C TYR A 200 -18.52 5.31 -8.87
N ASP A 201 -18.73 6.00 -7.77
CA ASP A 201 -20.06 6.21 -7.19
C ASP A 201 -20.99 6.98 -8.13
N TYR A 202 -20.48 7.99 -8.84
CA TYR A 202 -21.23 8.64 -9.91
C TYR A 202 -21.56 7.67 -11.06
N TYR A 203 -20.63 6.82 -11.45
CA TYR A 203 -20.88 5.80 -12.45
C TYR A 203 -21.95 4.80 -11.96
N GLY A 204 -21.78 4.23 -10.78
CA GLY A 204 -22.66 3.20 -10.20
C GLY A 204 -24.08 3.70 -9.98
N SER A 205 -24.24 4.94 -9.50
CA SER A 205 -25.55 5.54 -9.27
C SER A 205 -26.24 6.03 -10.53
N LEU A 206 -25.50 6.57 -11.50
CA LEU A 206 -26.06 7.26 -12.68
C LEU A 206 -26.07 6.42 -13.95
N LYS A 207 -25.51 5.20 -13.96
CA LYS A 207 -25.40 4.37 -15.16
C LYS A 207 -26.74 4.08 -15.84
N HIS A 208 -27.83 4.05 -15.08
CA HIS A 208 -29.21 3.87 -15.56
C HIS A 208 -30.02 5.16 -15.62
N GLY A 209 -29.35 6.32 -15.57
CA GLY A 209 -29.94 7.64 -15.69
C GLY A 209 -30.34 8.28 -14.36
N PHE A 210 -30.41 9.62 -14.38
CA PHE A 210 -30.67 10.45 -13.19
C PHE A 210 -32.01 10.12 -12.51
N ILE A 211 -33.06 9.88 -13.29
CA ILE A 211 -34.41 9.59 -12.74
C ILE A 211 -34.37 8.29 -11.93
N ASN A 212 -33.70 7.25 -12.45
CA ASN A 212 -33.56 5.98 -11.74
C ASN A 212 -32.74 6.13 -10.44
N SER A 213 -31.70 6.97 -10.45
CA SER A 213 -30.87 7.17 -9.25
C SER A 213 -31.63 7.82 -8.09
N VAL A 214 -32.70 8.57 -8.39
CA VAL A 214 -33.51 9.29 -7.38
C VAL A 214 -34.75 8.51 -6.96
N LEU A 215 -35.47 7.89 -7.91
CA LEU A 215 -36.79 7.31 -7.67
C LEU A 215 -36.81 5.79 -7.62
N GLY A 216 -36.06 5.11 -8.46
CA GLY A 216 -36.15 3.65 -8.60
C GLY A 216 -34.98 2.92 -7.95
N GLN A 217 -33.79 3.50 -7.99
CA GLN A 217 -32.53 2.93 -7.51
C GLN A 217 -32.24 1.49 -7.96
N LYS A 218 -32.90 1.08 -9.06
CA LYS A 218 -32.74 -0.26 -9.60
C LYS A 218 -31.33 -0.42 -10.19
N ASP A 219 -30.61 -1.46 -9.79
CA ASP A 219 -29.24 -1.77 -10.20
C ASP A 219 -28.25 -0.62 -9.97
N CYS A 220 -28.54 0.25 -9.01
CA CYS A 220 -27.63 1.29 -8.56
C CYS A 220 -26.61 0.70 -7.58
N LEU A 221 -25.34 0.95 -7.86
CA LEU A 221 -24.20 0.48 -7.08
C LEU A 221 -23.50 1.66 -6.42
N THR A 222 -22.92 1.40 -5.28
CA THR A 222 -22.05 2.34 -4.56
C THR A 222 -20.86 1.59 -3.95
N THR A 223 -19.79 2.30 -3.67
CA THR A 223 -18.67 1.72 -2.95
C THR A 223 -19.02 1.52 -1.47
N THR A 224 -18.31 0.60 -0.83
CA THR A 224 -18.32 0.44 0.63
C THR A 224 -17.49 1.54 1.30
N ASN A 225 -17.54 1.62 2.63
CA ASN A 225 -16.74 2.60 3.37
C ASN A 225 -15.27 2.18 3.40
N GLY A 226 -14.41 3.12 3.02
CA GLY A 226 -12.97 2.94 3.02
C GLY A 226 -12.43 2.32 1.73
N TYR A 227 -11.13 2.31 1.63
CA TYR A 227 -10.38 1.74 0.51
C TYR A 227 -8.97 1.36 0.96
N ASN A 228 -8.30 0.56 0.15
CA ASN A 228 -6.88 0.29 0.30
C ASN A 228 -6.22 0.20 -1.08
N TYR A 229 -4.93 -0.04 -1.10
CA TYR A 229 -4.13 -0.08 -2.32
C TYR A 229 -3.66 -1.50 -2.62
N LEU A 230 -3.48 -1.76 -3.89
CA LEU A 230 -3.04 -3.04 -4.43
C LEU A 230 -2.04 -2.77 -5.56
N ALA A 231 -0.91 -3.44 -5.56
CA ALA A 231 0.03 -3.42 -6.68
C ALA A 231 -0.42 -4.42 -7.75
N MET A 232 -0.59 -3.95 -8.98
CA MET A 232 -0.97 -4.79 -10.11
C MET A 232 -0.42 -4.18 -11.41
N ASN A 233 0.23 -4.99 -12.24
CA ASN A 233 0.80 -4.58 -13.53
C ASN A 233 1.73 -3.36 -13.44
N ASP A 234 2.62 -3.35 -12.46
CA ASP A 234 3.57 -2.27 -12.15
C ASP A 234 2.95 -0.91 -11.80
N ASP A 235 1.67 -0.87 -11.48
CA ASP A 235 0.95 0.33 -11.04
C ASP A 235 0.34 0.13 -9.65
N VAL A 236 0.01 1.24 -9.00
CA VAL A 236 -0.78 1.24 -7.77
C VAL A 236 -2.26 1.39 -8.13
N TRP A 237 -3.07 0.48 -7.61
CA TRP A 237 -4.51 0.44 -7.80
C TRP A 237 -5.21 0.66 -6.46
N VAL A 238 -6.23 1.49 -6.47
CA VAL A 238 -7.18 1.61 -5.34
C VAL A 238 -8.21 0.50 -5.48
N TYR A 239 -8.47 -0.23 -4.40
CA TYR A 239 -9.59 -1.14 -4.35
C TYR A 239 -10.59 -0.73 -3.26
N THR A 240 -11.84 -1.01 -3.49
CA THR A 240 -12.91 -0.94 -2.51
C THR A 240 -14.00 -1.94 -2.87
N GLY A 241 -14.79 -2.34 -1.86
CA GLY A 241 -15.97 -3.16 -2.09
C GLY A 241 -17.07 -2.38 -2.81
N VAL A 242 -17.96 -3.10 -3.47
CA VAL A 242 -19.14 -2.56 -4.15
C VAL A 242 -20.38 -3.23 -3.59
N THR A 243 -21.38 -2.44 -3.23
CA THR A 243 -22.64 -2.89 -2.71
C THR A 243 -23.81 -2.27 -3.50
N SER A 244 -24.99 -2.85 -3.39
CA SER A 244 -26.21 -2.23 -3.89
C SER A 244 -26.65 -1.10 -2.95
N ILE A 245 -27.11 0.02 -3.50
CA ILE A 245 -27.66 1.13 -2.70
C ILE A 245 -28.82 0.69 -1.79
N THR A 246 -29.50 -0.39 -2.14
CA THR A 246 -30.63 -0.94 -1.38
C THR A 246 -30.27 -2.04 -0.40
N SER A 247 -28.99 -2.46 -0.32
CA SER A 247 -28.53 -3.58 0.51
C SER A 247 -27.12 -3.35 1.04
N ASP A 248 -27.00 -2.77 2.20
CA ASP A 248 -25.75 -2.28 2.77
C ASP A 248 -24.86 -3.35 3.46
N GLN A 249 -25.29 -4.62 3.50
CA GLN A 249 -24.63 -5.63 4.35
C GLN A 249 -23.81 -6.70 3.61
N SER A 250 -23.83 -6.70 2.28
CA SER A 250 -23.05 -7.66 1.50
C SER A 250 -22.46 -7.02 0.25
N ASN A 251 -21.21 -7.39 -0.04
CA ASN A 251 -20.57 -7.04 -1.30
C ASN A 251 -21.20 -7.82 -2.45
N VAL A 252 -21.41 -7.12 -3.56
CA VAL A 252 -21.73 -7.73 -4.86
C VAL A 252 -20.48 -7.85 -5.73
N GLY A 253 -19.40 -7.21 -5.35
CA GLY A 253 -18.11 -7.26 -6.04
C GLY A 253 -17.08 -6.31 -5.45
N PHE A 254 -15.96 -6.20 -6.16
CA PHE A 254 -14.90 -5.24 -5.91
C PHE A 254 -14.66 -4.40 -7.15
N VAL A 255 -14.23 -3.16 -6.95
CA VAL A 255 -13.71 -2.30 -8.00
C VAL A 255 -12.25 -1.98 -7.73
N LEU A 256 -11.43 -2.11 -8.77
CA LEU A 256 -10.04 -1.71 -8.79
C LEU A 256 -9.86 -0.57 -9.79
N MET A 257 -9.18 0.49 -9.35
CA MET A 257 -9.01 1.71 -10.12
C MET A 257 -7.54 2.11 -10.11
N ASN A 258 -6.94 2.19 -11.30
CA ASN A 258 -5.54 2.55 -11.49
C ASN A 258 -5.34 4.04 -11.18
N GLU A 259 -4.46 4.37 -10.24
CA GLU A 259 -4.21 5.76 -9.83
C GLU A 259 -3.49 6.59 -10.92
N ARG A 260 -2.78 5.97 -11.84
CA ARG A 260 -2.10 6.68 -12.94
C ARG A 260 -3.00 6.89 -14.16
N THR A 261 -3.74 5.86 -14.59
CA THR A 261 -4.45 5.83 -15.87
C THR A 261 -5.96 6.02 -15.76
N MET A 262 -6.53 5.89 -14.56
CA MET A 262 -7.97 5.80 -14.29
C MET A 262 -8.62 4.54 -14.91
N GLU A 263 -7.85 3.56 -15.37
CA GLU A 263 -8.39 2.26 -15.77
C GLU A 263 -9.15 1.66 -14.60
N THR A 264 -10.36 1.18 -14.86
CA THR A 264 -11.26 0.71 -13.81
C THR A 264 -11.79 -0.65 -14.17
N LYS A 265 -11.60 -1.62 -13.29
CA LYS A 265 -12.09 -3.00 -13.43
C LYS A 265 -13.03 -3.34 -12.28
N TYR A 266 -14.13 -3.99 -12.63
CA TYR A 266 -15.09 -4.53 -11.67
C TYR A 266 -15.00 -6.06 -11.66
N TYR A 267 -14.93 -6.62 -10.47
CA TYR A 267 -14.86 -8.06 -10.23
C TYR A 267 -16.10 -8.49 -9.47
N GLN A 268 -16.89 -9.37 -10.06
CA GLN A 268 -18.06 -9.92 -9.40
C GLN A 268 -17.64 -10.96 -8.37
N VAL A 269 -17.65 -10.58 -7.12
CA VAL A 269 -17.33 -11.42 -5.96
C VAL A 269 -18.33 -11.13 -4.87
N GLU A 270 -19.28 -12.04 -4.68
CA GLU A 270 -20.26 -11.92 -3.60
C GLU A 270 -19.65 -12.36 -2.28
N GLY A 271 -19.88 -11.60 -1.22
CA GLY A 271 -19.33 -11.94 0.09
C GLY A 271 -19.57 -10.89 1.16
N ALA A 272 -18.79 -10.99 2.23
CA ALA A 272 -18.81 -10.03 3.32
C ALA A 272 -18.23 -8.68 2.89
N ILE A 273 -18.79 -7.59 3.41
CA ILE A 273 -18.17 -6.27 3.34
C ILE A 273 -16.97 -6.19 4.28
N GLU A 274 -16.09 -5.24 4.03
CA GLU A 274 -14.86 -5.04 4.80
C GLU A 274 -15.13 -4.83 6.29
N ASP A 275 -16.12 -4.03 6.65
CA ASP A 275 -16.51 -3.77 8.04
C ASP A 275 -16.96 -5.05 8.78
N SER A 276 -17.66 -5.95 8.08
CA SER A 276 -18.04 -7.24 8.64
C SER A 276 -16.83 -8.16 8.86
N ALA A 277 -15.88 -8.14 7.93
CA ALA A 277 -14.64 -8.91 8.08
C ALA A 277 -13.77 -8.36 9.22
N MET A 278 -13.65 -7.05 9.35
CA MET A 278 -12.96 -6.39 10.46
C MET A 278 -13.58 -6.78 11.81
N SER A 279 -14.90 -6.68 11.92
CA SER A 279 -15.63 -7.10 13.14
C SER A 279 -15.46 -8.58 13.45
N SER A 280 -15.41 -9.44 12.44
CA SER A 280 -15.16 -10.87 12.62
C SER A 280 -13.74 -11.16 13.13
N ALA A 281 -12.74 -10.43 12.61
CA ALA A 281 -11.36 -10.52 13.06
C ALA A 281 -11.21 -10.05 14.53
N GLU A 282 -11.81 -8.89 14.87
CA GLU A 282 -11.83 -8.37 16.24
C GLU A 282 -12.53 -9.34 17.20
N GLY A 283 -13.63 -9.96 16.76
CA GLY A 283 -14.36 -10.95 17.54
C GLY A 283 -13.53 -12.19 17.90
N LYS A 284 -12.60 -12.60 17.03
CA LYS A 284 -11.68 -13.72 17.33
C LYS A 284 -10.69 -13.44 18.45
N VAL A 285 -10.34 -12.17 18.63
CA VAL A 285 -9.35 -11.69 19.61
C VAL A 285 -9.94 -10.71 20.63
N GLN A 286 -11.26 -10.76 20.83
CA GLN A 286 -11.98 -9.80 21.69
C GLN A 286 -11.43 -9.72 23.13
N ASN A 287 -10.87 -10.80 23.63
CA ASN A 287 -10.21 -10.85 24.94
C ASN A 287 -8.91 -10.04 25.01
N LEU A 288 -8.34 -9.67 23.87
CA LEU A 288 -7.12 -8.87 23.76
C LEU A 288 -7.42 -7.39 23.51
N GLY A 289 -8.63 -7.04 23.06
CA GLY A 289 -9.06 -5.68 22.80
C GLY A 289 -8.37 -5.03 21.60
N TYR A 290 -7.90 -5.83 20.64
CA TYR A 290 -7.25 -5.29 19.43
C TYR A 290 -8.24 -4.74 18.44
N THR A 291 -7.81 -3.71 17.69
CA THR A 291 -8.61 -3.04 16.65
C THR A 291 -8.10 -3.42 15.27
N ALA A 292 -9.02 -3.76 14.37
CA ALA A 292 -8.71 -4.12 13.00
C ALA A 292 -8.40 -2.90 12.13
N THR A 293 -7.40 -3.02 11.26
CA THR A 293 -7.17 -2.06 10.16
C THR A 293 -8.07 -2.39 8.98
N PHE A 294 -8.25 -1.43 8.06
CA PHE A 294 -8.96 -1.69 6.81
C PHE A 294 -8.24 -2.81 6.03
N PRO A 295 -8.96 -3.81 5.50
CA PRO A 295 -8.36 -4.98 4.90
C PRO A 295 -7.56 -4.69 3.63
N LEU A 296 -6.54 -5.51 3.36
CA LEU A 296 -6.01 -5.72 2.02
C LEU A 296 -6.80 -6.85 1.35
N LEU A 297 -7.11 -6.68 0.07
CA LEU A 297 -7.69 -7.74 -0.76
C LEU A 297 -6.55 -8.53 -1.42
N LEU A 298 -6.46 -9.81 -1.11
CA LEU A 298 -5.43 -10.71 -1.61
C LEU A 298 -6.05 -11.90 -2.32
N ASN A 299 -5.28 -12.51 -3.22
CA ASN A 299 -5.55 -13.81 -3.78
C ASN A 299 -4.70 -14.85 -3.04
N ILE A 300 -5.32 -15.62 -2.17
CA ILE A 300 -4.71 -16.74 -1.46
C ILE A 300 -5.32 -18.03 -2.00
N THR A 301 -4.55 -18.81 -2.74
CA THR A 301 -4.99 -20.09 -3.35
C THR A 301 -6.24 -19.99 -4.23
N ASN A 302 -6.30 -18.94 -5.04
CA ASN A 302 -7.46 -18.58 -5.87
C ASN A 302 -8.74 -18.24 -5.10
N GLU A 303 -8.62 -17.96 -3.80
CA GLU A 303 -9.72 -17.48 -2.97
C GLU A 303 -9.53 -15.99 -2.66
N PRO A 304 -10.54 -15.14 -2.90
CA PRO A 304 -10.48 -13.74 -2.47
C PRO A 304 -10.47 -13.68 -0.94
N THR A 305 -9.45 -13.04 -0.41
CA THR A 305 -9.14 -13.05 1.02
C THR A 305 -8.89 -11.65 1.52
N TYR A 306 -9.53 -11.26 2.61
CA TYR A 306 -9.18 -10.07 3.37
C TYR A 306 -8.02 -10.35 4.30
N PHE A 307 -6.95 -9.61 4.17
CA PHE A 307 -5.84 -9.59 5.10
C PHE A 307 -5.91 -8.36 5.99
N ILE A 308 -5.87 -8.56 7.30
CA ILE A 308 -6.14 -7.54 8.31
C ILE A 308 -5.01 -7.53 9.33
N ALA A 309 -4.46 -6.35 9.64
CA ALA A 309 -3.60 -6.17 10.80
C ALA A 309 -4.44 -5.80 12.03
N LEU A 310 -4.10 -6.38 13.17
CA LEU A 310 -4.75 -6.15 14.46
C LEU A 310 -3.81 -5.35 15.35
N LYS A 311 -4.23 -4.17 15.77
CA LYS A 311 -3.43 -3.21 16.55
C LYS A 311 -3.91 -3.11 17.98
N ASP A 312 -2.97 -2.92 18.90
CA ASP A 312 -3.25 -2.56 20.29
C ASP A 312 -3.65 -1.08 20.43
N ASP A 313 -3.98 -0.66 21.64
CA ASP A 313 -4.37 0.73 21.97
C ASP A 313 -3.27 1.75 21.68
N SER A 314 -2.01 1.30 21.54
CA SER A 314 -0.87 2.15 21.16
C SER A 314 -0.70 2.29 19.66
N GLY A 315 -1.56 1.64 18.86
CA GLY A 315 -1.48 1.64 17.40
C GLY A 315 -0.41 0.70 16.84
N LEU A 316 0.15 -0.20 17.66
CA LEU A 316 1.14 -1.19 17.22
C LEU A 316 0.46 -2.47 16.76
N VAL A 317 0.88 -2.99 15.61
CA VAL A 317 0.42 -4.28 15.10
C VAL A 317 0.91 -5.40 16.02
N LYS A 318 -0.01 -6.23 16.50
CA LYS A 318 0.24 -7.35 17.42
C LYS A 318 -0.10 -8.71 16.82
N MET A 319 -1.08 -8.73 15.94
CA MET A 319 -1.54 -9.95 15.28
C MET A 319 -2.03 -9.64 13.87
N TYR A 320 -2.23 -10.69 13.11
CA TYR A 320 -2.82 -10.62 11.77
C TYR A 320 -4.04 -11.52 11.69
N ALA A 321 -4.96 -11.19 10.79
CA ALA A 321 -6.11 -12.01 10.47
C ALA A 321 -6.27 -12.17 8.97
N MET A 322 -6.75 -13.34 8.56
CA MET A 322 -7.22 -13.62 7.20
C MET A 322 -8.68 -14.08 7.26
N VAL A 323 -9.51 -13.43 6.46
CA VAL A 323 -10.95 -13.71 6.35
C VAL A 323 -11.27 -14.03 4.90
N ASN A 324 -11.87 -15.20 4.65
CA ASN A 324 -12.35 -15.52 3.30
C ASN A 324 -13.55 -14.63 2.96
N VAL A 325 -13.50 -13.97 1.80
CA VAL A 325 -14.52 -13.00 1.40
C VAL A 325 -15.88 -13.67 1.21
N GLN A 326 -15.91 -14.81 0.52
CA GLN A 326 -17.15 -15.52 0.19
C GLN A 326 -17.62 -16.42 1.35
N LYS A 327 -16.68 -17.06 2.03
CA LYS A 327 -16.92 -17.93 3.18
C LYS A 327 -16.46 -17.24 4.46
N TYR A 328 -17.07 -16.11 4.80
CA TYR A 328 -16.63 -15.20 5.87
C TYR A 328 -16.63 -15.82 7.28
N GLN A 329 -17.17 -17.03 7.47
CA GLN A 329 -16.98 -17.82 8.69
C GLN A 329 -15.56 -18.39 8.83
N ILE A 330 -14.78 -18.44 7.73
CA ILE A 330 -13.37 -18.84 7.76
C ILE A 330 -12.56 -17.60 8.14
N VAL A 331 -12.21 -17.52 9.41
CA VAL A 331 -11.41 -16.45 10.00
C VAL A 331 -10.24 -17.08 10.76
N ALA A 332 -9.03 -16.84 10.29
CA ALA A 332 -7.80 -17.25 10.93
C ALA A 332 -7.07 -16.06 11.52
N THR A 333 -6.35 -16.27 12.61
CA THR A 333 -5.45 -15.29 13.23
C THR A 333 -4.09 -15.91 13.49
N GLY A 334 -3.06 -15.09 13.63
CA GLY A 334 -1.71 -15.51 13.98
C GLY A 334 -0.88 -14.34 14.48
N ASP A 335 0.13 -14.62 15.29
CA ASP A 335 1.06 -13.61 15.80
C ASP A 335 2.06 -13.14 14.72
N SER A 336 2.22 -13.95 13.69
CA SER A 336 2.97 -13.62 12.47
C SER A 336 2.11 -13.85 11.22
N VAL A 337 2.53 -13.26 10.10
CA VAL A 337 1.85 -13.47 8.81
C VAL A 337 1.92 -14.92 8.38
N SER A 338 3.07 -15.56 8.55
CA SER A 338 3.28 -16.99 8.27
C SER A 338 2.34 -17.88 9.06
N GLU A 339 2.23 -17.65 10.37
CA GLU A 339 1.32 -18.40 11.25
C GLU A 339 -0.15 -18.16 10.85
N CYS A 340 -0.52 -16.91 10.58
CA CYS A 340 -1.87 -16.57 10.15
C CYS A 340 -2.25 -17.29 8.85
N GLU A 341 -1.36 -17.29 7.85
CA GLU A 341 -1.58 -17.99 6.59
C GLU A 341 -1.71 -19.49 6.80
N LYS A 342 -0.82 -20.11 7.60
CA LYS A 342 -0.88 -21.52 7.93
C LYS A 342 -2.23 -21.89 8.57
N ASN A 343 -2.67 -21.14 9.58
CA ASN A 343 -3.95 -21.36 10.24
C ASN A 343 -5.13 -21.18 9.27
N TYR A 344 -5.04 -20.20 8.38
CA TYR A 344 -6.05 -19.96 7.35
C TYR A 344 -6.15 -21.12 6.36
N MET A 345 -5.01 -21.65 5.90
CA MET A 345 -4.97 -22.79 5.00
C MET A 345 -5.57 -24.06 5.64
N GLU A 346 -5.28 -24.30 6.92
CA GLU A 346 -5.86 -25.41 7.66
C GLU A 346 -7.38 -25.29 7.78
N LEU A 347 -7.89 -24.09 8.12
CA LEU A 347 -9.32 -23.82 8.19
C LEU A 347 -10.01 -23.97 6.83
N MET A 348 -9.38 -23.51 5.75
CA MET A 348 -9.91 -23.69 4.40
C MET A 348 -10.04 -25.17 4.03
N LYS A 349 -9.00 -25.98 4.30
CA LYS A 349 -9.06 -27.44 4.08
C LYS A 349 -10.17 -28.11 4.89
N GLN A 350 -10.35 -27.74 6.17
CA GLN A 350 -11.42 -28.25 7.03
C GLN A 350 -12.81 -27.88 6.49
N ASN A 351 -12.95 -26.79 5.77
CA ASN A 351 -14.19 -26.32 5.14
C ASN A 351 -14.34 -26.74 3.66
N GLY A 352 -13.51 -27.68 3.19
CA GLY A 352 -13.63 -28.28 1.86
C GLY A 352 -13.11 -27.37 0.72
N VAL A 353 -12.28 -26.40 1.02
CA VAL A 353 -11.59 -25.59 0.02
C VAL A 353 -10.24 -26.23 -0.30
N ASN A 354 -10.00 -26.50 -1.60
CA ASN A 354 -8.67 -26.98 -2.03
C ASN A 354 -7.67 -25.82 -1.93
N ALA A 355 -6.78 -25.94 -0.95
CA ALA A 355 -5.77 -24.94 -0.67
C ALA A 355 -4.38 -25.53 -0.92
N GLU A 356 -3.75 -25.10 -2.01
CA GLU A 356 -2.34 -25.33 -2.28
C GLU A 356 -1.60 -23.99 -2.13
N THR A 357 -0.63 -23.94 -1.22
CA THR A 357 0.19 -22.74 -1.00
C THR A 357 1.07 -22.45 -2.22
N LYS A 358 1.12 -21.20 -2.64
CA LYS A 358 2.21 -20.74 -3.51
C LYS A 358 3.49 -20.77 -2.68
N GLU A 359 4.49 -21.54 -3.13
CA GLU A 359 5.82 -21.47 -2.51
C GLU A 359 6.34 -20.02 -2.60
N SER A 360 6.89 -19.52 -1.50
CA SER A 360 7.52 -18.21 -1.47
C SER A 360 8.71 -18.17 -2.41
N ASP A 361 8.80 -17.14 -3.24
CA ASP A 361 9.94 -16.92 -4.13
C ASP A 361 11.24 -16.64 -3.34
N SER A 362 11.12 -16.28 -2.06
CA SER A 362 12.25 -16.09 -1.14
C SER A 362 12.76 -17.41 -0.53
N VAL A 363 11.96 -18.48 -0.58
CA VAL A 363 12.38 -19.80 -0.11
C VAL A 363 13.23 -20.48 -1.16
N LYS A 364 14.54 -20.45 -0.97
CA LYS A 364 15.50 -21.18 -1.80
C LYS A 364 15.65 -22.59 -1.24
N LYS A 365 15.50 -23.59 -2.12
CA LYS A 365 15.88 -24.97 -1.79
C LYS A 365 17.37 -25.13 -2.02
N ALA A 366 18.12 -25.37 -0.96
CA ALA A 366 19.53 -25.69 -1.01
C ALA A 366 19.80 -27.04 -0.34
N THR A 367 20.80 -27.74 -0.84
CA THR A 367 21.26 -29.00 -0.25
C THR A 367 22.77 -28.94 -0.15
N GLY A 368 23.32 -29.23 1.02
CA GLY A 368 24.76 -29.19 1.24
C GLY A 368 25.10 -29.49 2.70
N THR A 369 26.40 -29.66 2.95
CA THR A 369 26.89 -29.83 4.31
C THR A 369 26.97 -28.49 5.02
N ILE A 370 26.51 -28.40 6.26
CA ILE A 370 26.53 -27.18 7.06
C ILE A 370 27.99 -26.86 7.46
N ALA A 371 28.52 -25.76 6.93
CA ALA A 371 29.83 -25.25 7.29
C ALA A 371 29.79 -24.41 8.58
N LYS A 372 28.70 -23.67 8.79
CA LYS A 372 28.49 -22.82 9.96
C LYS A 372 27.00 -22.64 10.22
N ILE A 373 26.65 -22.61 11.49
CA ILE A 373 25.33 -22.28 11.98
C ILE A 373 25.45 -21.27 13.13
N THR A 374 24.58 -20.27 13.16
CA THR A 374 24.59 -19.23 14.20
C THR A 374 23.18 -18.79 14.49
N ASP A 375 22.82 -18.74 15.76
CA ASP A 375 21.52 -18.26 16.19
C ASP A 375 21.52 -16.74 16.34
N ALA A 376 20.41 -16.12 15.95
CA ALA A 376 20.11 -14.73 16.27
C ALA A 376 18.61 -14.58 16.59
N VAL A 377 18.28 -13.57 17.40
CA VAL A 377 16.90 -13.23 17.69
C VAL A 377 16.49 -12.05 16.79
N VAL A 378 15.54 -12.28 15.91
CA VAL A 378 14.97 -11.28 15.01
C VAL A 378 13.50 -11.11 15.38
N GLU A 379 13.11 -9.88 15.73
CA GLU A 379 11.73 -9.52 16.12
C GLU A 379 11.12 -10.41 17.23
N GLY A 380 11.96 -10.91 18.12
CA GLY A 380 11.54 -11.78 19.24
C GLY A 380 11.52 -13.28 18.93
N ASN A 381 11.77 -13.67 17.67
CA ASN A 381 11.85 -15.06 17.25
C ASN A 381 13.32 -15.49 17.05
N THR A 382 13.61 -16.76 17.34
CA THR A 382 14.93 -17.32 17.09
C THR A 382 15.05 -17.74 15.63
N HIS A 383 16.08 -17.22 14.96
CA HIS A 383 16.48 -17.58 13.62
C HIS A 383 17.84 -18.26 13.63
N GLN A 384 18.03 -19.24 12.77
CA GLN A 384 19.35 -19.86 12.51
C GLN A 384 19.86 -19.42 11.16
N TYR A 385 21.02 -18.79 11.16
CA TYR A 385 21.75 -18.42 9.95
C TYR A 385 22.74 -19.51 9.58
N ILE A 386 22.50 -20.14 8.44
CA ILE A 386 23.24 -21.33 7.98
C ILE A 386 24.09 -20.96 6.78
N LEU A 387 25.36 -21.36 6.82
CA LEU A 387 26.27 -21.33 5.69
C LEU A 387 26.60 -22.76 5.29
N LEU A 388 26.43 -23.10 4.02
CA LEU A 388 26.77 -24.42 3.47
C LEU A 388 28.20 -24.41 2.94
N GLU A 389 28.86 -25.59 2.93
CA GLU A 389 30.17 -25.77 2.32
C GLU A 389 30.11 -25.49 0.81
N ASN A 390 31.07 -24.69 0.31
CA ASN A 390 31.16 -24.27 -1.07
C ASN A 390 30.00 -23.42 -1.59
N ASP A 391 29.21 -22.84 -0.70
CA ASP A 391 28.17 -21.87 -1.02
C ASP A 391 28.49 -20.52 -0.36
N SER A 392 28.24 -19.44 -1.07
CA SER A 392 28.43 -18.07 -0.55
C SER A 392 27.18 -17.46 0.05
N ASP A 393 26.02 -18.10 -0.15
CA ASP A 393 24.74 -17.63 0.36
C ASP A 393 24.58 -17.96 1.84
N ILE A 394 23.97 -17.05 2.57
CA ILE A 394 23.55 -17.26 3.97
C ILE A 394 22.07 -17.56 3.97
N TYR A 395 21.70 -18.71 4.54
CA TYR A 395 20.31 -19.13 4.64
C TYR A 395 19.77 -18.74 6.01
N ASP A 396 18.74 -17.92 6.00
CA ASP A 396 17.99 -17.54 7.21
C ASP A 396 16.82 -18.51 7.40
N VAL A 397 16.83 -19.22 8.52
CA VAL A 397 15.80 -20.22 8.85
C VAL A 397 15.15 -19.84 10.18
N SER A 398 13.87 -19.48 10.12
CA SER A 398 13.05 -19.25 11.31
C SER A 398 12.85 -20.59 12.08
N VAL A 399 13.28 -20.63 13.33
CA VAL A 399 13.12 -21.84 14.17
C VAL A 399 11.65 -22.10 14.49
N VAL A 400 10.82 -21.08 14.53
CA VAL A 400 9.37 -21.21 14.77
C VAL A 400 8.70 -21.94 13.62
N ASP A 401 9.10 -21.63 12.38
CA ASP A 401 8.51 -22.23 11.17
C ASP A 401 9.11 -23.62 10.84
N TYR A 402 10.38 -23.82 11.19
CA TYR A 402 11.15 -25.05 10.87
C TYR A 402 11.81 -25.60 12.12
N LEU A 403 11.01 -26.05 13.07
CA LEU A 403 11.51 -26.52 14.39
C LEU A 403 12.54 -27.65 14.30
N ASP A 404 12.46 -28.49 13.28
CA ASP A 404 13.41 -29.58 13.08
C ASP A 404 14.85 -29.11 12.83
N ILE A 405 15.04 -27.84 12.46
CA ILE A 405 16.37 -27.27 12.19
C ILE A 405 17.29 -27.33 13.43
N VAL A 406 16.72 -27.32 14.63
CA VAL A 406 17.48 -27.41 15.89
C VAL A 406 18.22 -28.76 16.08
N ARG A 407 17.90 -29.74 15.22
CA ARG A 407 18.55 -31.07 15.26
C ARG A 407 19.83 -31.10 14.44
N TYR A 408 20.07 -30.09 13.60
CA TYR A 408 21.19 -30.05 12.71
C TYR A 408 22.31 -29.17 13.25
N GLY A 409 23.53 -29.56 12.97
CA GLY A 409 24.74 -28.85 13.37
C GLY A 409 25.80 -28.84 12.27
N VAL A 410 26.94 -28.25 12.55
CA VAL A 410 28.07 -28.22 11.61
C VAL A 410 28.46 -29.63 11.23
N GLY A 411 28.55 -29.91 9.93
CA GLY A 411 28.89 -31.21 9.34
C GLY A 411 27.67 -32.08 8.96
N ASP A 412 26.45 -31.68 9.33
CA ASP A 412 25.23 -32.36 8.88
C ASP A 412 24.85 -31.94 7.47
N THR A 413 24.09 -32.80 6.77
CA THR A 413 23.70 -32.60 5.35
C THR A 413 22.20 -32.68 5.18
#